data_a2df32215d68d9d15bafd597f0b6c47d
#
_entry.id   a2df32215d68d9d15bafd597f0b6c47d
#
_cell.length_a   1.000
_cell.length_b   1.000
_cell.length_c   1.000
_cell.angle_alpha   90.00
_cell.angle_beta   90.00
_cell.angle_gamma   90.00
#
_symmetry.space_group_name_H-M   'P 1'
#
loop_
_entity.id
_entity.type
_entity.pdbx_description
1 polymer ?
#
loop_
_entity_poly.entity_id
_entity_poly.type
_entity_poly.pdbx_seq_one_letter_code
_entity_poly.pdbx_strand_id
1 'polypeptide(L)'
;NPLPFEQIRILGVMQRLALCYGASALIALLLKHKYIPYLIVVLLVGYFIILITGNGFAYNETNILSIVDRSILGDAHMYQDNHIDPEGLLSTIPSIAHVLIGFCVGKLLMEVKDIHEKLERLFLIGTILTFAGFLFSYGCPFNKKIWSPTFVLATCGLGSSLLALLVWIIDIKGCKKWSRFFESFGVNPLFIYVMAGVIAVLVGAITVTYQGESVSIQQVVYRCALQPVFGDEGGSLAYAILFVLLNWSIGYILYKKKIYIKI
;
A
#
# COMPACT_ATOMS: atom_id res chain seq x y z
N ASN A 1 -5.78 -9.24 29.25
CA ASN A 1 -6.80 -10.16 28.71
C ASN A 1 -6.19 -10.82 27.48
N PRO A 2 -6.20 -12.16 27.37
CA PRO A 2 -5.84 -12.81 26.14
C PRO A 2 -6.78 -12.29 25.06
N LEU A 3 -6.23 -11.97 23.87
CA LEU A 3 -7.04 -11.55 22.73
C LEU A 3 -8.08 -12.65 22.48
N PRO A 4 -9.37 -12.36 22.54
CA PRO A 4 -10.38 -13.37 22.30
C PRO A 4 -10.26 -13.82 20.84
N PHE A 5 -9.89 -15.07 20.62
CA PHE A 5 -9.77 -15.65 19.26
C PHE A 5 -11.06 -15.47 18.45
N GLU A 6 -12.19 -15.36 19.12
CA GLU A 6 -13.52 -15.12 18.55
C GLU A 6 -13.68 -13.76 17.84
N GLN A 7 -12.76 -12.81 18.07
CA GLN A 7 -12.84 -11.45 17.51
C GLN A 7 -11.57 -11.04 16.75
N ILE A 8 -10.68 -11.98 16.44
CA ILE A 8 -9.44 -11.68 15.70
C ILE A 8 -9.80 -11.42 14.23
N ARG A 9 -9.43 -10.24 13.74
CA ARG A 9 -9.51 -9.93 12.31
C ARG A 9 -8.60 -10.87 11.51
N ILE A 10 -9.17 -11.60 10.54
CA ILE A 10 -8.46 -12.60 9.73
C ILE A 10 -7.69 -11.93 8.59
N LEU A 11 -8.35 -11.05 7.83
CA LEU A 11 -7.73 -10.37 6.70
C LEU A 11 -7.25 -8.98 7.10
N GLY A 12 -5.96 -8.77 6.97
CA GLY A 12 -5.31 -7.48 7.14
C GLY A 12 -4.36 -7.22 5.98
N VAL A 13 -3.62 -6.13 6.06
CA VAL A 13 -2.69 -5.69 5.00
C VAL A 13 -1.65 -6.78 4.68
N MET A 14 -1.08 -7.44 5.69
CA MET A 14 -0.04 -8.45 5.49
C MET A 14 -0.59 -9.70 4.81
N GLN A 15 -1.77 -10.17 5.22
CA GLN A 15 -2.44 -11.31 4.62
C GLN A 15 -2.80 -11.03 3.17
N ARG A 16 -3.30 -9.83 2.87
CA ARG A 16 -3.55 -9.40 1.49
C ARG A 16 -2.28 -9.40 0.65
N LEU A 17 -1.17 -8.84 1.17
CA LEU A 17 0.12 -8.88 0.47
C LEU A 17 0.55 -10.30 0.16
N ALA A 18 0.43 -11.22 1.13
CA ALA A 18 0.77 -12.64 0.94
C ALA A 18 -0.12 -13.30 -0.14
N LEU A 19 -1.43 -13.09 -0.08
CA LEU A 19 -2.37 -13.65 -1.06
C LEU A 19 -2.11 -13.11 -2.48
N CYS A 20 -1.95 -11.78 -2.60
CA CYS A 20 -1.71 -11.15 -3.90
C CYS A 20 -0.35 -11.55 -4.48
N TYR A 21 0.69 -11.61 -3.65
CA TYR A 21 2.02 -12.05 -4.08
C TYR A 21 2.01 -13.52 -4.52
N GLY A 22 1.45 -14.40 -3.69
CA GLY A 22 1.36 -15.83 -3.99
C GLY A 22 0.57 -16.10 -5.28
N ALA A 23 -0.61 -15.50 -5.43
CA ALA A 23 -1.42 -15.63 -6.65
C ALA A 23 -0.69 -15.08 -7.88
N SER A 24 -0.10 -13.88 -7.78
CA SER A 24 0.60 -13.26 -8.90
C SER A 24 1.86 -14.04 -9.30
N ALA A 25 2.60 -14.58 -8.32
CA ALA A 25 3.76 -15.43 -8.57
C ALA A 25 3.37 -16.72 -9.29
N LEU A 26 2.31 -17.40 -8.84
CA LEU A 26 1.78 -18.58 -9.50
C LEU A 26 1.33 -18.28 -10.93
N ILE A 27 0.62 -17.17 -11.15
CA ILE A 27 0.21 -16.72 -12.49
C ILE A 27 1.45 -16.49 -13.36
N ALA A 28 2.47 -15.80 -12.87
CA ALA A 28 3.70 -15.53 -13.61
C ALA A 28 4.50 -16.80 -13.94
N LEU A 29 4.44 -17.83 -13.10
CA LEU A 29 5.10 -19.12 -13.33
C LEU A 29 4.33 -20.02 -14.31
N LEU A 30 2.99 -20.01 -14.23
CA LEU A 30 2.15 -20.94 -15.00
C LEU A 30 1.75 -20.38 -16.36
N LEU A 31 1.56 -19.06 -16.49
CA LEU A 31 1.13 -18.42 -17.72
C LEU A 31 2.31 -17.86 -18.53
N LYS A 32 2.24 -18.01 -19.85
CA LYS A 32 3.16 -17.27 -20.73
C LYS A 32 2.97 -15.76 -20.50
N HIS A 33 4.03 -15.04 -20.22
CA HIS A 33 3.99 -13.62 -19.82
C HIS A 33 3.24 -12.71 -20.82
N LYS A 34 3.20 -13.08 -22.10
CA LYS A 34 2.45 -12.33 -23.12
C LYS A 34 0.93 -12.28 -22.89
N TYR A 35 0.40 -13.21 -22.07
CA TYR A 35 -1.04 -13.26 -21.73
C TYR A 35 -1.39 -12.50 -20.44
N ILE A 36 -0.39 -12.13 -19.64
CA ILE A 36 -0.62 -11.41 -18.38
C ILE A 36 -1.38 -10.08 -18.57
N PRO A 37 -1.05 -9.22 -19.57
CA PRO A 37 -1.82 -8.00 -19.81
C PRO A 37 -3.31 -8.25 -20.09
N TYR A 38 -3.62 -9.32 -20.84
CA TYR A 38 -5.03 -9.69 -21.10
C TYR A 38 -5.73 -10.17 -19.82
N LEU A 39 -5.04 -10.94 -18.98
CA LEU A 39 -5.57 -11.37 -17.69
C LEU A 39 -5.85 -10.17 -16.78
N ILE A 40 -4.97 -9.17 -16.74
CA ILE A 40 -5.20 -7.94 -15.98
C ILE A 40 -6.51 -7.26 -16.40
N VAL A 41 -6.73 -7.13 -17.72
CA VAL A 41 -7.98 -6.56 -18.24
C VAL A 41 -9.19 -7.40 -17.81
N VAL A 42 -9.11 -8.73 -17.93
CA VAL A 42 -10.20 -9.63 -17.53
C VAL A 42 -10.50 -9.51 -16.04
N LEU A 43 -9.48 -9.44 -15.18
CA LEU A 43 -9.66 -9.29 -13.73
C LEU A 43 -10.30 -7.94 -13.38
N LEU A 44 -9.86 -6.83 -14.00
CA LEU A 44 -10.40 -5.51 -13.73
C LEU A 44 -11.83 -5.34 -14.25
N VAL A 45 -12.09 -5.79 -15.49
CA VAL A 45 -13.45 -5.72 -16.08
C VAL A 45 -14.41 -6.66 -15.36
N GLY A 46 -14.00 -7.90 -15.07
CA GLY A 46 -14.80 -8.85 -14.33
C GLY A 46 -15.17 -8.33 -12.93
N TYR A 47 -14.20 -7.74 -12.24
CA TYR A 47 -14.46 -7.13 -10.94
C TYR A 47 -15.39 -5.91 -11.04
N PHE A 48 -15.25 -5.09 -12.08
CA PHE A 48 -16.17 -3.97 -12.32
C PHE A 48 -17.61 -4.45 -12.52
N ILE A 49 -17.81 -5.54 -13.26
CA ILE A 49 -19.13 -6.15 -13.44
C ILE A 49 -19.69 -6.61 -12.08
N ILE A 50 -18.88 -7.25 -11.25
CA ILE A 50 -19.28 -7.67 -9.89
C ILE A 50 -19.71 -6.45 -9.05
N LEU A 51 -18.96 -5.33 -9.11
CA LEU A 51 -19.32 -4.12 -8.39
C LEU A 51 -20.65 -3.52 -8.84
N ILE A 52 -20.90 -3.45 -10.16
CA ILE A 52 -22.17 -2.91 -10.70
C ILE A 52 -23.36 -3.80 -10.33
N THR A 53 -23.23 -5.10 -10.54
CA THR A 53 -24.34 -6.04 -10.32
C THR A 53 -24.61 -6.29 -8.84
N GLY A 54 -23.60 -6.14 -7.98
CA GLY A 54 -23.66 -6.44 -6.55
C GLY A 54 -23.72 -5.21 -5.65
N ASN A 55 -24.18 -4.05 -6.14
CA ASN A 55 -24.25 -2.80 -5.37
C ASN A 55 -22.91 -2.41 -4.70
N GLY A 56 -21.78 -2.73 -5.36
CA GLY A 56 -20.43 -2.63 -4.78
C GLY A 56 -19.97 -1.21 -4.47
N PHE A 57 -20.67 -0.18 -4.95
CA PHE A 57 -20.36 1.23 -4.65
C PHE A 57 -21.14 1.78 -3.45
N ALA A 58 -22.15 1.06 -2.96
CA ALA A 58 -22.88 1.45 -1.76
C ALA A 58 -22.06 1.19 -0.50
N TYR A 59 -22.10 2.12 0.44
CA TYR A 59 -21.39 1.99 1.73
C TYR A 59 -22.36 1.48 2.81
N ASN A 60 -22.84 0.26 2.63
CA ASN A 60 -23.77 -0.40 3.54
C ASN A 60 -23.65 -1.93 3.46
N GLU A 61 -24.46 -2.62 4.23
CA GLU A 61 -24.46 -4.10 4.31
C GLU A 61 -24.96 -4.80 3.04
N THR A 62 -25.63 -4.09 2.13
CA THR A 62 -26.09 -4.64 0.84
C THR A 62 -24.99 -4.71 -0.21
N ASN A 63 -23.81 -4.19 0.10
CA ASN A 63 -22.65 -4.26 -0.77
C ASN A 63 -22.17 -5.71 -0.91
N ILE A 64 -21.93 -6.15 -2.15
CA ILE A 64 -21.51 -7.53 -2.44
C ILE A 64 -20.22 -7.92 -1.71
N LEU A 65 -19.28 -6.97 -1.50
CA LEU A 65 -18.06 -7.22 -0.74
C LEU A 65 -18.41 -7.57 0.70
N SER A 66 -19.29 -6.76 1.33
CA SER A 66 -19.76 -7.01 2.69
C SER A 66 -20.46 -8.35 2.81
N ILE A 67 -21.35 -8.68 1.86
CA ILE A 67 -22.10 -9.94 1.86
C ILE A 67 -21.14 -11.14 1.78
N VAL A 68 -20.19 -11.12 0.86
CA VAL A 68 -19.22 -12.22 0.68
C VAL A 68 -18.30 -12.35 1.88
N ASP A 69 -17.74 -11.24 2.36
CA ASP A 69 -16.81 -11.26 3.49
C ASP A 69 -17.52 -11.77 4.76
N ARG A 70 -18.73 -11.31 5.04
CA ARG A 70 -19.55 -11.79 6.18
C ARG A 70 -19.90 -13.26 6.07
N SER A 71 -20.26 -13.73 4.87
CA SER A 71 -20.65 -15.13 4.67
C SER A 71 -19.50 -16.10 4.86
N ILE A 72 -18.25 -15.69 4.57
CA ILE A 72 -17.06 -16.55 4.59
C ILE A 72 -16.27 -16.37 5.89
N LEU A 73 -16.06 -15.13 6.33
CA LEU A 73 -15.23 -14.81 7.48
C LEU A 73 -16.04 -14.69 8.78
N GLY A 74 -17.30 -14.25 8.68
CA GLY A 74 -18.13 -13.86 9.81
C GLY A 74 -17.87 -12.42 10.29
N ASP A 75 -18.87 -11.75 10.84
CA ASP A 75 -18.82 -10.36 11.27
C ASP A 75 -17.69 -10.10 12.30
N ALA A 76 -17.47 -11.05 13.20
CA ALA A 76 -16.48 -10.93 14.27
C ALA A 76 -15.02 -10.87 13.78
N HIS A 77 -14.76 -11.35 12.55
CA HIS A 77 -13.44 -11.47 11.96
C HIS A 77 -13.13 -10.44 10.89
N MET A 78 -14.05 -9.49 10.67
CA MET A 78 -13.88 -8.37 9.75
C MET A 78 -13.39 -7.11 10.46
N TYR A 79 -13.07 -6.08 9.69
CA TYR A 79 -12.76 -4.75 10.21
C TYR A 79 -14.01 -4.12 10.80
N GLN A 80 -14.06 -4.01 12.13
CA GLN A 80 -15.29 -3.74 12.89
C GLN A 80 -15.89 -2.34 12.68
N ASP A 81 -15.09 -1.34 12.30
CA ASP A 81 -15.55 0.04 12.15
C ASP A 81 -16.20 0.35 10.80
N ASN A 82 -16.34 -0.63 9.92
CA ASN A 82 -16.83 -0.41 8.57
C ASN A 82 -17.73 -1.55 8.11
N HIS A 83 -18.78 -1.20 7.35
CA HIS A 83 -19.62 -2.18 6.67
C HIS A 83 -18.87 -2.99 5.60
N ILE A 84 -17.71 -2.51 5.14
CA ILE A 84 -16.88 -3.13 4.11
C ILE A 84 -15.47 -3.29 4.66
N ASP A 85 -14.92 -4.52 4.62
CA ASP A 85 -13.51 -4.73 4.94
C ASP A 85 -12.62 -4.24 3.78
N PRO A 86 -11.73 -3.25 4.02
CA PRO A 86 -10.84 -2.75 2.96
C PRO A 86 -9.90 -3.82 2.40
N GLU A 87 -9.57 -4.84 3.18
CA GLU A 87 -8.75 -5.99 2.81
C GLU A 87 -9.55 -7.27 2.54
N GLY A 88 -10.86 -7.15 2.23
CA GLY A 88 -11.78 -8.26 1.98
C GLY A 88 -11.39 -9.17 0.81
N LEU A 89 -12.08 -10.31 0.73
CA LEU A 89 -11.79 -11.38 -0.24
C LEU A 89 -11.98 -10.92 -1.69
N LEU A 90 -13.14 -10.31 -2.00
CA LEU A 90 -13.42 -9.90 -3.38
C LEU A 90 -12.48 -8.79 -3.85
N SER A 91 -12.13 -7.84 -2.98
CA SER A 91 -11.19 -6.76 -3.33
C SER A 91 -9.74 -7.25 -3.52
N THR A 92 -9.46 -8.52 -3.20
CA THR A 92 -8.19 -9.18 -3.54
C THR A 92 -8.04 -9.42 -5.05
N ILE A 93 -9.15 -9.58 -5.79
CA ILE A 93 -9.12 -9.77 -7.26
C ILE A 93 -8.43 -8.59 -7.97
N PRO A 94 -8.90 -7.33 -7.83
CA PRO A 94 -8.23 -6.20 -8.44
C PRO A 94 -6.85 -5.92 -7.81
N SER A 95 -6.60 -6.34 -6.57
CA SER A 95 -5.28 -6.24 -5.95
C SER A 95 -4.27 -7.18 -6.61
N ILE A 96 -4.68 -8.38 -7.07
CA ILE A 96 -3.84 -9.27 -7.88
C ILE A 96 -3.52 -8.60 -9.23
N ALA A 97 -4.51 -7.99 -9.89
CA ALA A 97 -4.28 -7.23 -11.12
C ALA A 97 -3.29 -6.08 -10.91
N HIS A 98 -3.36 -5.38 -9.76
CA HIS A 98 -2.42 -4.33 -9.37
C HIS A 98 -0.97 -4.87 -9.30
N VAL A 99 -0.76 -6.00 -8.64
CA VAL A 99 0.57 -6.65 -8.54
C VAL A 99 1.05 -7.12 -9.91
N LEU A 100 0.17 -7.66 -10.76
CA LEU A 100 0.52 -8.09 -12.11
C LEU A 100 0.92 -6.91 -13.03
N ILE A 101 0.30 -5.74 -12.89
CA ILE A 101 0.76 -4.51 -13.57
C ILE A 101 2.19 -4.17 -13.11
N GLY A 102 2.44 -4.21 -11.80
CA GLY A 102 3.78 -4.01 -11.25
C GLY A 102 4.80 -5.03 -11.78
N PHE A 103 4.40 -6.28 -11.92
CA PHE A 103 5.23 -7.32 -12.54
C PHE A 103 5.57 -7.00 -14.01
N CYS A 104 4.59 -6.54 -14.80
CA CYS A 104 4.82 -6.14 -16.20
C CYS A 104 5.80 -4.95 -16.28
N VAL A 105 5.65 -3.96 -15.42
CA VAL A 105 6.56 -2.81 -15.32
C VAL A 105 7.96 -3.24 -14.89
N GLY A 106 8.08 -4.10 -13.88
CA GLY A 106 9.36 -4.65 -13.44
C GLY A 106 10.06 -5.47 -14.52
N LYS A 107 9.31 -6.27 -15.27
CA LYS A 107 9.83 -7.02 -16.42
C LYS A 107 10.38 -6.10 -17.50
N LEU A 108 9.64 -5.03 -17.85
CA LEU A 108 10.10 -4.03 -18.81
C LEU A 108 11.43 -3.40 -18.35
N LEU A 109 11.56 -3.07 -17.06
CA LEU A 109 12.80 -2.51 -16.51
C LEU A 109 14.00 -3.45 -16.65
N MET A 110 13.78 -4.77 -16.59
CA MET A 110 14.84 -5.77 -16.70
C MET A 110 15.19 -6.11 -18.15
N GLU A 111 14.22 -6.15 -19.05
CA GLU A 111 14.39 -6.59 -20.44
C GLU A 111 14.91 -5.48 -21.35
N VAL A 112 14.44 -4.25 -21.17
CA VAL A 112 14.88 -3.10 -21.98
C VAL A 112 16.26 -2.64 -21.50
N LYS A 113 17.26 -2.72 -22.39
CA LYS A 113 18.65 -2.37 -22.05
C LYS A 113 18.91 -0.86 -22.17
N ASP A 114 18.38 -0.24 -23.24
CA ASP A 114 18.56 1.20 -23.44
C ASP A 114 17.76 2.00 -22.41
N ILE A 115 18.45 2.94 -21.75
CA ILE A 115 17.84 3.71 -20.64
C ILE A 115 16.81 4.72 -21.14
N HIS A 116 16.99 5.27 -22.34
CA HIS A 116 16.06 6.22 -22.92
C HIS A 116 14.79 5.52 -23.39
N GLU A 117 14.91 4.36 -24.03
CA GLU A 117 13.77 3.53 -24.41
C GLU A 117 13.00 3.04 -23.15
N LYS A 118 13.72 2.66 -22.09
CA LYS A 118 13.13 2.30 -20.80
C LYS A 118 12.29 3.44 -20.23
N LEU A 119 12.86 4.65 -20.21
CA LEU A 119 12.20 5.85 -19.74
C LEU A 119 10.94 6.17 -20.55
N GLU A 120 11.05 6.16 -21.88
CA GLU A 120 9.94 6.43 -22.80
C GLU A 120 8.78 5.45 -22.57
N ARG A 121 9.07 4.15 -22.54
CA ARG A 121 8.04 3.11 -22.31
C ARG A 121 7.39 3.22 -20.95
N LEU A 122 8.16 3.48 -19.87
CA LEU A 122 7.61 3.69 -18.53
C LEU A 122 6.68 4.89 -18.49
N PHE A 123 7.10 6.00 -19.09
CA PHE A 123 6.31 7.23 -19.13
C PHE A 123 5.03 7.04 -19.96
N LEU A 124 5.13 6.36 -21.09
CA LEU A 124 3.98 6.03 -21.95
C LEU A 124 2.95 5.16 -21.20
N ILE A 125 3.41 4.06 -20.58
CA ILE A 125 2.54 3.20 -19.79
C ILE A 125 1.92 3.97 -18.64
N GLY A 126 2.72 4.74 -17.90
CA GLY A 126 2.27 5.57 -16.80
C GLY A 126 1.18 6.55 -17.21
N THR A 127 1.40 7.26 -18.33
CA THR A 127 0.45 8.22 -18.88
C THR A 127 -0.86 7.52 -19.31
N ILE A 128 -0.78 6.45 -20.10
CA ILE A 128 -1.97 5.71 -20.58
C ILE A 128 -2.80 5.21 -19.41
N LEU A 129 -2.18 4.56 -18.42
CA LEU A 129 -2.88 4.03 -17.24
C LEU A 129 -3.52 5.14 -16.40
N THR A 130 -2.81 6.27 -16.22
CA THR A 130 -3.34 7.43 -15.50
C THR A 130 -4.57 8.01 -16.20
N PHE A 131 -4.46 8.30 -17.50
CA PHE A 131 -5.57 8.83 -18.27
C PHE A 131 -6.75 7.85 -18.32
N ALA A 132 -6.51 6.56 -18.54
CA ALA A 132 -7.56 5.54 -18.48
C ALA A 132 -8.25 5.51 -17.11
N GLY A 133 -7.48 5.57 -16.00
CA GLY A 133 -8.03 5.63 -14.66
C GLY A 133 -8.96 6.83 -14.46
N PHE A 134 -8.52 8.03 -14.87
CA PHE A 134 -9.34 9.25 -14.77
C PHE A 134 -10.54 9.22 -15.73
N LEU A 135 -10.36 8.76 -16.96
CA LEU A 135 -11.45 8.68 -17.93
C LEU A 135 -12.56 7.74 -17.44
N PHE A 136 -12.18 6.54 -16.98
CA PHE A 136 -13.17 5.58 -16.49
C PHE A 136 -13.75 5.93 -15.12
N SER A 137 -13.18 6.91 -14.40
CA SER A 137 -13.69 7.32 -13.09
C SER A 137 -15.09 7.95 -13.15
N TYR A 138 -15.53 8.43 -14.31
CA TYR A 138 -16.89 8.89 -14.52
C TYR A 138 -17.94 7.77 -14.38
N GLY A 139 -17.58 6.52 -14.71
CA GLY A 139 -18.48 5.37 -14.56
C GLY A 139 -18.11 4.46 -13.38
N CYS A 140 -16.87 4.53 -12.89
CA CYS A 140 -16.34 3.74 -11.79
C CYS A 140 -15.54 4.66 -10.86
N PRO A 141 -16.15 5.27 -9.83
CA PRO A 141 -15.49 6.22 -8.94
C PRO A 141 -14.24 5.64 -8.28
N PHE A 142 -13.22 6.50 -8.07
CA PHE A 142 -12.04 6.12 -7.29
C PHE A 142 -12.44 5.75 -5.87
N ASN A 143 -12.14 4.53 -5.46
CA ASN A 143 -12.40 4.09 -4.10
C ASN A 143 -11.35 3.06 -3.66
N LYS A 144 -10.52 3.47 -2.69
CA LYS A 144 -9.50 2.60 -2.09
C LYS A 144 -10.10 1.47 -1.27
N LYS A 145 -11.24 1.68 -0.58
CA LYS A 145 -11.83 0.68 0.31
C LYS A 145 -12.33 -0.55 -0.46
N ILE A 146 -12.90 -0.34 -1.64
CA ILE A 146 -13.34 -1.42 -2.52
C ILE A 146 -12.28 -1.81 -3.57
N TRP A 147 -11.14 -1.13 -3.57
CA TRP A 147 -10.05 -1.33 -4.54
C TRP A 147 -10.52 -1.24 -5.99
N SER A 148 -11.24 -0.13 -6.31
CA SER A 148 -11.89 0.01 -7.62
C SER A 148 -10.89 -0.13 -8.78
N PRO A 149 -11.30 -0.65 -9.95
CA PRO A 149 -10.45 -0.77 -11.13
C PRO A 149 -9.77 0.55 -11.53
N THR A 150 -10.48 1.66 -11.42
CA THR A 150 -9.95 3.00 -11.69
C THR A 150 -8.87 3.42 -10.71
N PHE A 151 -9.03 3.06 -9.43
CA PHE A 151 -7.99 3.26 -8.42
C PHE A 151 -6.73 2.47 -8.78
N VAL A 152 -6.85 1.22 -9.23
CA VAL A 152 -5.72 0.41 -9.69
C VAL A 152 -5.02 1.07 -10.88
N LEU A 153 -5.78 1.46 -11.91
CA LEU A 153 -5.20 2.10 -13.11
C LEU A 153 -4.49 3.41 -12.77
N ALA A 154 -5.12 4.29 -12.01
CA ALA A 154 -4.53 5.58 -11.66
C ALA A 154 -3.28 5.44 -10.78
N THR A 155 -3.33 4.58 -9.77
CA THR A 155 -2.18 4.38 -8.86
C THR A 155 -1.00 3.70 -9.56
N CYS A 156 -1.25 2.70 -10.40
CA CYS A 156 -0.20 2.09 -11.23
C CYS A 156 0.35 3.07 -12.26
N GLY A 157 -0.52 3.89 -12.86
CA GLY A 157 -0.12 4.89 -13.83
C GLY A 157 0.77 5.97 -13.22
N LEU A 158 0.33 6.58 -12.12
CA LEU A 158 1.12 7.55 -11.37
C LEU A 158 2.42 6.96 -10.84
N GLY A 159 2.37 5.71 -10.32
CA GLY A 159 3.55 4.99 -9.85
C GLY A 159 4.57 4.75 -10.97
N SER A 160 4.13 4.35 -12.16
CA SER A 160 5.01 4.15 -13.32
C SER A 160 5.61 5.46 -13.83
N SER A 161 4.83 6.55 -13.84
CA SER A 161 5.30 7.89 -14.21
C SER A 161 6.32 8.42 -13.20
N LEU A 162 6.08 8.23 -11.90
CA LEU A 162 7.02 8.57 -10.86
C LEU A 162 8.31 7.76 -10.97
N LEU A 163 8.21 6.47 -11.26
CA LEU A 163 9.36 5.60 -11.48
C LEU A 163 10.19 6.09 -12.68
N ALA A 164 9.54 6.49 -13.78
CA ALA A 164 10.22 7.10 -14.93
C ALA A 164 10.97 8.38 -14.54
N LEU A 165 10.34 9.25 -13.75
CA LEU A 165 10.97 10.45 -13.21
C LEU A 165 12.20 10.12 -12.34
N LEU A 166 12.11 9.10 -11.48
CA LEU A 166 13.21 8.66 -10.64
C LEU A 166 14.37 8.09 -11.47
N VAL A 167 14.10 7.28 -12.49
CA VAL A 167 15.10 6.79 -13.44
C VAL A 167 15.80 7.96 -14.14
N TRP A 168 15.05 8.97 -14.56
CA TRP A 168 15.62 10.17 -15.17
C TRP A 168 16.54 10.94 -14.24
N ILE A 169 16.10 11.21 -12.99
CA ILE A 169 16.86 11.98 -12.01
C ILE A 169 18.12 11.21 -11.53
N ILE A 170 17.94 9.92 -11.21
CA ILE A 170 18.98 9.11 -10.55
C ILE A 170 19.97 8.55 -11.57
N ASP A 171 19.45 7.93 -12.64
CA ASP A 171 20.28 7.16 -13.56
C ASP A 171 20.81 8.03 -14.73
N ILE A 172 19.96 8.92 -15.30
CA ILE A 172 20.36 9.79 -16.42
C ILE A 172 21.07 11.06 -15.92
N LYS A 173 20.49 11.76 -14.94
CA LYS A 173 21.09 12.99 -14.39
C LYS A 173 22.18 12.73 -13.34
N GLY A 174 22.30 11.51 -12.83
CA GLY A 174 23.30 11.12 -11.84
C GLY A 174 23.12 11.70 -10.44
N CYS A 175 21.94 12.24 -10.13
CA CYS A 175 21.65 12.85 -8.83
C CYS A 175 21.34 11.77 -7.77
N LYS A 176 22.38 11.08 -7.25
CA LYS A 176 22.25 9.90 -6.37
C LYS A 176 22.33 10.17 -4.87
N LYS A 177 22.79 11.38 -4.45
CA LYS A 177 23.07 11.61 -3.01
C LYS A 177 21.87 11.49 -2.09
N TRP A 178 20.72 11.96 -2.53
CA TRP A 178 19.47 11.94 -1.77
C TRP A 178 18.78 10.55 -1.77
N SER A 179 19.07 9.69 -2.78
CA SER A 179 18.46 8.37 -2.87
C SER A 179 18.85 7.46 -1.71
N ARG A 180 20.00 7.70 -1.06
CA ARG A 180 20.45 6.92 0.11
C ARG A 180 19.45 6.90 1.26
N PHE A 181 18.70 8.00 1.42
CA PHE A 181 17.62 8.04 2.41
C PHE A 181 16.57 6.97 2.12
N PHE A 182 16.13 6.87 0.87
CA PHE A 182 15.11 5.91 0.44
C PHE A 182 15.67 4.49 0.29
N GLU A 183 16.91 4.34 -0.16
CA GLU A 183 17.60 3.05 -0.25
C GLU A 183 17.65 2.34 1.11
N SER A 184 17.86 3.07 2.20
CA SER A 184 17.89 2.50 3.54
C SER A 184 16.56 1.89 3.98
N PHE A 185 15.41 2.43 3.50
CA PHE A 185 14.10 1.83 3.67
C PHE A 185 13.88 0.63 2.73
N GLY A 186 14.31 0.78 1.46
CA GLY A 186 14.08 -0.20 0.41
C GLY A 186 14.85 -1.52 0.56
N VAL A 187 15.90 -1.53 1.37
CA VAL A 187 16.71 -2.73 1.60
C VAL A 187 16.03 -3.74 2.53
N ASN A 188 15.28 -3.27 3.52
CA ASN A 188 14.55 -4.09 4.49
C ASN A 188 13.10 -3.61 4.68
N PRO A 189 12.29 -3.50 3.61
CA PRO A 189 11.00 -2.80 3.67
C PRO A 189 10.01 -3.45 4.64
N LEU A 190 9.92 -4.78 4.61
CA LEU A 190 8.99 -5.51 5.46
C LEU A 190 9.39 -5.45 6.94
N PHE A 191 10.69 -5.58 7.23
CA PHE A 191 11.18 -5.44 8.60
C PHE A 191 10.87 -4.05 9.17
N ILE A 192 11.14 -2.98 8.40
CA ILE A 192 10.89 -1.61 8.85
C ILE A 192 9.39 -1.36 9.03
N TYR A 193 8.54 -1.91 8.16
CA TYR A 193 7.10 -1.83 8.30
C TYR A 193 6.60 -2.47 9.61
N VAL A 194 7.06 -3.68 9.91
CA VAL A 194 6.71 -4.38 11.15
C VAL A 194 7.25 -3.63 12.38
N MET A 195 8.51 -3.18 12.32
CA MET A 195 9.12 -2.40 13.39
C MET A 195 8.38 -1.09 13.65
N ALA A 196 7.97 -0.38 12.60
CA ALA A 196 7.18 0.84 12.75
C ALA A 196 5.85 0.55 13.48
N GLY A 197 5.18 -0.55 13.15
CA GLY A 197 3.97 -1.00 13.85
C GLY A 197 4.24 -1.31 15.32
N VAL A 198 5.30 -2.05 15.62
CA VAL A 198 5.70 -2.38 17.01
C VAL A 198 6.02 -1.11 17.79
N ILE A 199 6.81 -0.19 17.22
CA ILE A 199 7.15 1.08 17.87
C ILE A 199 5.89 1.91 18.15
N ALA A 200 4.97 2.00 17.17
CA ALA A 200 3.72 2.74 17.34
C ALA A 200 2.87 2.18 18.50
N VAL A 201 2.74 0.84 18.59
CA VAL A 201 2.04 0.17 19.69
C VAL A 201 2.73 0.43 21.04
N LEU A 202 4.05 0.29 21.11
CA LEU A 202 4.81 0.52 22.35
C LEU A 202 4.68 1.97 22.83
N VAL A 203 4.86 2.95 21.94
CA VAL A 203 4.76 4.38 22.28
C VAL A 203 3.34 4.77 22.67
N GLY A 204 2.32 4.11 22.10
CA GLY A 204 0.92 4.29 22.46
C GLY A 204 0.51 3.59 23.76
N ALA A 205 1.11 2.44 24.07
CA ALA A 205 0.77 1.62 25.22
C ALA A 205 1.45 2.08 26.52
N ILE A 206 2.65 2.65 26.43
CA ILE A 206 3.37 3.15 27.61
C ILE A 206 2.72 4.47 28.04
N THR A 207 2.10 4.45 29.23
CA THR A 207 1.46 5.63 29.82
C THR A 207 2.32 6.21 30.93
N VAL A 208 2.32 7.53 31.04
CA VAL A 208 2.96 8.30 32.12
C VAL A 208 1.94 9.25 32.72
N THR A 209 2.08 9.53 34.03
CA THR A 209 1.22 10.50 34.71
C THR A 209 1.70 11.91 34.35
N TYR A 210 0.89 12.66 33.63
CA TYR A 210 1.14 14.05 33.28
C TYR A 210 -0.04 14.91 33.72
N GLN A 211 0.21 15.93 34.53
CA GLN A 211 -0.82 16.81 35.12
C GLN A 211 -1.97 16.07 35.82
N GLY A 212 -1.68 14.89 36.39
CA GLY A 212 -2.69 14.08 37.11
C GLY A 212 -3.48 13.12 36.21
N GLU A 213 -3.28 13.15 34.88
CA GLU A 213 -3.88 12.22 33.93
C GLU A 213 -2.89 11.17 33.46
N SER A 214 -3.36 9.95 33.18
CA SER A 214 -2.57 8.90 32.55
C SER A 214 -2.63 9.08 31.03
N VAL A 215 -1.54 9.57 30.44
CA VAL A 215 -1.44 9.85 29.00
C VAL A 215 -0.32 9.02 28.37
N SER A 216 -0.46 8.67 27.09
CA SER A 216 0.58 7.92 26.38
C SER A 216 1.82 8.79 26.13
N ILE A 217 2.99 8.15 25.96
CA ILE A 217 4.24 8.85 25.58
C ILE A 217 4.03 9.67 24.30
N GLN A 218 3.28 9.13 23.34
CA GLN A 218 2.92 9.85 22.13
C GLN A 218 2.24 11.19 22.42
N GLN A 219 1.23 11.17 23.31
CA GLN A 219 0.51 12.38 23.68
C GLN A 219 1.38 13.37 24.45
N VAL A 220 2.28 12.89 25.30
CA VAL A 220 3.22 13.75 26.04
C VAL A 220 4.16 14.46 25.07
N VAL A 221 4.80 13.73 24.16
CA VAL A 221 5.70 14.33 23.15
C VAL A 221 4.94 15.35 22.30
N TYR A 222 3.73 15.01 21.87
CA TYR A 222 2.93 15.92 21.06
C TYR A 222 2.54 17.18 21.85
N ARG A 223 1.89 17.04 23.01
CA ARG A 223 1.34 18.15 23.79
C ARG A 223 2.41 19.04 24.43
N CYS A 224 3.54 18.46 24.87
CA CYS A 224 4.55 19.21 25.61
C CYS A 224 5.65 19.81 24.74
N ALA A 225 6.03 19.11 23.66
CA ALA A 225 7.17 19.53 22.85
C ALA A 225 6.79 20.12 21.49
N LEU A 226 5.78 19.55 20.83
CA LEU A 226 5.51 19.88 19.44
C LEU A 226 4.36 20.88 19.27
N GLN A 227 3.23 20.64 19.93
CA GLN A 227 2.05 21.49 19.84
C GLN A 227 2.31 22.96 20.29
N PRO A 228 3.03 23.24 21.41
CA PRO A 228 3.30 24.61 21.82
C PRO A 228 4.17 25.40 20.84
N VAL A 229 5.03 24.70 20.06
CA VAL A 229 5.97 25.34 19.14
C VAL A 229 5.36 25.49 17.74
N PHE A 230 4.63 24.49 17.24
CA PHE A 230 4.18 24.39 15.86
C PHE A 230 2.66 24.48 15.68
N GLY A 231 1.88 24.61 16.78
CA GLY A 231 0.43 24.52 16.73
C GLY A 231 -0.07 23.10 16.48
N ASP A 232 -1.39 22.93 16.29
CA ASP A 232 -2.02 21.61 16.19
C ASP A 232 -1.60 20.88 14.90
N GLU A 233 -1.75 21.49 13.77
CA GLU A 233 -1.42 20.90 12.47
C GLU A 233 0.10 20.73 12.28
N GLY A 234 0.87 21.78 12.61
CA GLY A 234 2.34 21.75 12.53
C GLY A 234 2.95 20.75 13.50
N GLY A 235 2.40 20.64 14.72
CA GLY A 235 2.81 19.66 15.72
C GLY A 235 2.56 18.22 15.26
N SER A 236 1.41 17.96 14.62
CA SER A 236 1.11 16.65 14.02
C SER A 236 2.10 16.29 12.91
N LEU A 237 2.37 17.24 12.01
CA LEU A 237 3.36 17.05 10.96
C LEU A 237 4.77 16.80 11.53
N ALA A 238 5.17 17.59 12.52
CA ALA A 238 6.49 17.41 13.18
C ALA A 238 6.61 16.05 13.85
N TYR A 239 5.54 15.57 14.53
CA TYR A 239 5.50 14.22 15.09
C TYR A 239 5.67 13.15 14.01
N ALA A 240 4.94 13.26 12.90
CA ALA A 240 5.05 12.31 11.80
C ALA A 240 6.48 12.27 11.21
N ILE A 241 7.12 13.43 11.04
CA ILE A 241 8.50 13.53 10.57
C ILE A 241 9.47 12.86 11.56
N LEU A 242 9.34 13.14 12.87
CA LEU A 242 10.17 12.51 13.90
C LEU A 242 10.01 10.99 13.92
N PHE A 243 8.78 10.50 13.77
CA PHE A 243 8.50 9.07 13.71
C PHE A 243 9.14 8.41 12.47
N VAL A 244 9.07 9.07 11.31
CA VAL A 244 9.75 8.61 10.08
C VAL A 244 11.27 8.60 10.28
N LEU A 245 11.85 9.65 10.86
CA LEU A 245 13.29 9.73 11.13
C LEU A 245 13.77 8.68 12.14
N LEU A 246 12.96 8.35 13.14
CA LEU A 246 13.25 7.26 14.08
C LEU A 246 13.34 5.93 13.35
N ASN A 247 12.33 5.60 12.53
CA ASN A 247 12.32 4.37 11.73
C ASN A 247 13.46 4.37 10.70
N TRP A 248 13.74 5.52 10.08
CA TRP A 248 14.86 5.68 9.16
C TRP A 248 16.20 5.40 9.84
N SER A 249 16.43 5.89 11.05
CA SER A 249 17.70 5.67 11.78
C SER A 249 17.96 4.17 11.99
N ILE A 250 16.93 3.39 12.33
CA ILE A 250 17.03 1.93 12.44
C ILE A 250 17.36 1.30 11.08
N GLY A 251 16.62 1.67 10.04
CA GLY A 251 16.86 1.22 8.68
C GLY A 251 18.26 1.57 8.15
N TYR A 252 18.71 2.77 8.45
CA TYR A 252 20.05 3.25 8.07
C TYR A 252 21.18 2.48 8.76
N ILE A 253 21.03 2.13 10.04
CA ILE A 253 21.99 1.28 10.77
C ILE A 253 22.09 -0.09 10.10
N LEU A 254 20.96 -0.72 9.75
CA LEU A 254 20.95 -2.00 9.05
C LEU A 254 21.59 -1.89 7.67
N TYR A 255 21.23 -0.83 6.92
CA TYR A 255 21.81 -0.54 5.61
C TYR A 255 23.33 -0.38 5.67
N LYS A 256 23.83 0.43 6.62
CA LYS A 256 25.27 0.67 6.81
C LYS A 256 26.03 -0.61 7.20
N LYS A 257 25.40 -1.46 8.01
CA LYS A 257 25.98 -2.75 8.43
C LYS A 257 25.78 -3.86 7.39
N LYS A 258 25.14 -3.58 6.25
CA LYS A 258 24.81 -4.55 5.19
C LYS A 258 24.00 -5.75 5.71
N ILE A 259 23.14 -5.52 6.70
CA ILE A 259 22.25 -6.54 7.24
C ILE A 259 20.97 -6.53 6.40
N TYR A 260 20.75 -7.62 5.69
CA TYR A 260 19.57 -7.83 4.83
C TYR A 260 18.69 -8.91 5.44
N ILE A 261 17.53 -8.51 5.95
CA ILE A 261 16.55 -9.42 6.55
C ILE A 261 15.65 -9.87 5.41
N LYS A 262 15.94 -11.07 4.88
CA LYS A 262 15.12 -11.72 3.88
C LYS A 262 14.08 -12.56 4.61
N ILE A 263 12.81 -12.24 4.40
CA ILE A 263 11.66 -13.00 4.89
C ILE A 263 11.06 -13.75 3.72
#